data_935319a471ad79b4e72b62b534f910b2
#
_entry.id   935319a471ad79b4e72b62b534f910b2
#
_cell.length_a   1.000
_cell.length_b   1.000
_cell.length_c   1.000
_cell.angle_alpha   90.00
_cell.angle_beta   90.00
_cell.angle_gamma   90.00
#
_symmetry.space_group_name_H-M   'P 1'
#
loop_
_entity.id
_entity.type
_entity.pdbx_description
1 polymer ?
#
loop_
_entity_poly.entity_id
_entity_poly.type
_entity_poly.pdbx_seq_one_letter_code
_entity_poly.pdbx_strand_id
1 'polypeptide(L)'
;MIELKYVKLLLFLSLYKSCNCVEIGKYLQICDRNSPDVNDCLVDAIQEGLIKLSDGIPEFDVPPIDPYVQKEIRVEYKNNQVDITSPKVFVSGQYYGEGRYTSLNIKTDGEFNTTMTDLVYTWKLEGKPEVVNETSYIKIDSFYMRPDVGGFRSYISNVVPDNPELTQVANEFANRNWRILYREMLPYAQANWNKIGIRVANKIFLKVPYDELFPTKN
;
A
#
# COMPACT_ATOMS: atom_id res chain seq x y z
N MET A 1 -38.81 -47.72 -3.21
CA MET A 1 -38.83 -46.74 -2.07
C MET A 1 -37.45 -46.55 -1.45
N ILE A 2 -36.40 -46.52 -2.28
CA ILE A 2 -34.98 -46.38 -1.85
C ILE A 2 -34.32 -45.08 -2.38
N GLU A 3 -34.96 -44.36 -3.29
CA GLU A 3 -34.33 -43.23 -4.00
C GLU A 3 -34.33 -41.87 -3.23
N LEU A 4 -35.22 -41.70 -2.24
CA LEU A 4 -35.37 -40.40 -1.58
C LEU A 4 -34.32 -40.11 -0.48
N LYS A 5 -33.64 -41.14 0.04
CA LYS A 5 -32.59 -40.98 1.06
C LYS A 5 -31.24 -40.58 0.46
N TYR A 6 -30.93 -41.04 -0.74
CA TYR A 6 -29.65 -40.71 -1.40
C TYR A 6 -29.65 -39.32 -2.01
N VAL A 7 -30.80 -38.83 -2.46
CA VAL A 7 -30.95 -37.46 -2.98
C VAL A 7 -30.73 -36.40 -1.86
N LYS A 8 -31.23 -36.67 -0.64
CA LYS A 8 -30.95 -35.78 0.52
C LYS A 8 -29.49 -35.82 0.97
N LEU A 9 -28.80 -36.94 0.86
CA LEU A 9 -27.40 -37.07 1.22
C LEU A 9 -26.49 -36.37 0.20
N LEU A 10 -26.82 -36.44 -1.08
CA LEU A 10 -26.11 -35.73 -2.15
C LEU A 10 -26.36 -34.22 -2.12
N LEU A 11 -27.56 -33.77 -1.72
CA LEU A 11 -27.84 -32.35 -1.51
C LEU A 11 -27.12 -31.77 -0.26
N PHE A 12 -26.86 -32.59 0.77
CA PHE A 12 -26.08 -32.17 1.92
C PHE A 12 -24.56 -32.10 1.63
N LEU A 13 -24.06 -32.94 0.72
CA LEU A 13 -22.65 -32.89 0.29
C LEU A 13 -22.36 -31.76 -0.69
N SER A 14 -23.36 -31.21 -1.38
CA SER A 14 -23.19 -30.06 -2.28
C SER A 14 -23.24 -28.69 -1.56
N LEU A 15 -23.52 -28.66 -0.26
CA LEU A 15 -23.54 -27.45 0.57
C LEU A 15 -22.23 -27.21 1.34
N TYR A 16 -21.25 -28.10 1.22
CA TYR A 16 -19.87 -27.67 1.49
C TYR A 16 -19.44 -26.73 0.36
N LYS A 17 -19.88 -25.47 0.43
CA LYS A 17 -19.16 -24.39 -0.20
C LYS A 17 -17.72 -24.55 0.30
N SER A 18 -16.83 -24.97 -0.57
CA SER A 18 -15.41 -24.79 -0.37
C SER A 18 -15.25 -23.31 -0.04
N CYS A 19 -15.12 -23.00 1.24
CA CYS A 19 -14.58 -21.72 1.62
C CYS A 19 -13.20 -21.71 0.95
N ASN A 20 -13.03 -20.93 -0.08
CA ASN A 20 -11.71 -20.57 -0.56
C ASN A 20 -11.13 -19.66 0.52
N CYS A 21 -10.82 -20.24 1.67
CA CYS A 21 -10.08 -19.57 2.72
C CYS A 21 -8.71 -19.32 2.14
N VAL A 22 -8.47 -18.08 1.75
CA VAL A 22 -7.15 -17.65 1.31
C VAL A 22 -6.24 -17.77 2.52
N GLU A 23 -5.24 -18.64 2.42
CA GLU A 23 -4.29 -18.88 3.50
C GLU A 23 -3.32 -17.70 3.58
N ILE A 24 -3.69 -16.71 4.40
CA ILE A 24 -2.91 -15.46 4.56
C ILE A 24 -1.47 -15.71 5.00
N GLY A 25 -1.21 -16.81 5.72
CA GLY A 25 0.13 -17.21 6.15
C GLY A 25 1.14 -17.45 5.02
N LYS A 26 0.68 -17.58 3.77
CA LYS A 26 1.58 -17.61 2.59
C LYS A 26 2.22 -16.26 2.30
N TYR A 27 1.52 -15.18 2.65
CA TYR A 27 1.90 -13.82 2.32
C TYR A 27 2.47 -13.06 3.51
N LEU A 28 1.95 -13.33 4.71
CA LEU A 28 2.32 -12.64 5.93
C LEU A 28 2.63 -13.65 7.04
N GLN A 29 3.63 -13.34 7.85
CA GLN A 29 3.84 -14.02 9.11
C GLN A 29 2.67 -13.74 10.05
N ILE A 30 2.10 -14.78 10.67
CA ILE A 30 0.97 -14.66 11.57
C ILE A 30 1.48 -14.58 13.02
N CYS A 31 1.10 -13.52 13.71
CA CYS A 31 1.54 -13.23 15.07
C CYS A 31 0.46 -13.57 16.10
N ASP A 32 0.87 -14.17 17.22
CA ASP A 32 -0.01 -14.39 18.36
C ASP A 32 -0.24 -13.05 19.09
N ARG A 33 -1.50 -12.60 19.16
CA ARG A 33 -1.86 -11.31 19.77
C ARG A 33 -1.62 -11.27 21.29
N ASN A 34 -1.51 -12.41 21.95
CA ASN A 34 -1.26 -12.51 23.39
C ASN A 34 0.23 -12.71 23.72
N SER A 35 1.09 -12.82 22.70
CA SER A 35 2.53 -12.93 22.92
C SER A 35 3.10 -11.63 23.50
N PRO A 36 4.00 -11.68 24.47
CA PRO A 36 4.74 -10.51 24.94
C PRO A 36 5.57 -9.87 23.81
N ASP A 37 5.97 -10.66 22.82
CA ASP A 37 6.81 -10.25 21.69
C ASP A 37 5.96 -9.92 20.42
N VAL A 38 4.66 -9.68 20.57
CA VAL A 38 3.74 -9.44 19.44
C VAL A 38 4.21 -8.27 18.57
N ASN A 39 4.74 -7.23 19.16
CA ASN A 39 5.22 -6.06 18.42
C ASN A 39 6.42 -6.40 17.53
N ASP A 40 7.36 -7.18 18.03
CA ASP A 40 8.55 -7.60 17.26
C ASP A 40 8.11 -8.53 16.12
N CYS A 41 7.22 -9.48 16.41
CA CYS A 41 6.63 -10.33 15.38
C CYS A 41 5.91 -9.50 14.28
N LEU A 42 5.15 -8.47 14.65
CA LEU A 42 4.46 -7.60 13.69
C LEU A 42 5.43 -6.79 12.83
N VAL A 43 6.55 -6.35 13.41
CA VAL A 43 7.62 -5.67 12.67
C VAL A 43 8.18 -6.60 11.59
N ASP A 44 8.52 -7.83 11.93
CA ASP A 44 9.03 -8.83 11.00
C ASP A 44 7.98 -9.17 9.92
N ALA A 45 6.72 -9.36 10.33
CA ALA A 45 5.61 -9.64 9.42
C ALA A 45 5.39 -8.52 8.40
N ILE A 46 5.48 -7.26 8.82
CA ILE A 46 5.35 -6.10 7.93
C ILE A 46 6.56 -6.03 6.99
N GLN A 47 7.77 -6.22 7.51
CA GLN A 47 8.99 -6.15 6.71
C GLN A 47 9.01 -7.21 5.59
N GLU A 48 8.69 -8.46 5.92
CA GLU A 48 8.56 -9.53 4.93
C GLU A 48 7.40 -9.32 3.98
N GLY A 49 6.24 -8.89 4.52
CA GLY A 49 5.04 -8.63 3.75
C GLY A 49 5.24 -7.55 2.70
N LEU A 50 5.94 -6.46 3.01
CA LEU A 50 6.23 -5.38 2.07
C LEU A 50 7.08 -5.86 0.88
N ILE A 51 8.02 -6.78 1.11
CA ILE A 51 8.82 -7.38 0.05
C ILE A 51 7.94 -8.25 -0.85
N LYS A 52 7.07 -9.08 -0.27
CA LYS A 52 6.16 -9.97 -1.00
C LYS A 52 5.05 -9.21 -1.74
N LEU A 53 4.61 -8.07 -1.20
CA LEU A 53 3.60 -7.21 -1.83
C LEU A 53 4.06 -6.58 -3.14
N SER A 54 5.37 -6.56 -3.43
CA SER A 54 5.88 -6.10 -4.72
C SER A 54 5.28 -6.87 -5.90
N ASP A 55 5.04 -8.17 -5.71
CA ASP A 55 4.46 -9.05 -6.72
C ASP A 55 2.92 -9.01 -6.77
N GLY A 56 2.30 -8.25 -5.85
CA GLY A 56 0.85 -8.22 -5.66
C GLY A 56 0.33 -9.46 -4.95
N ILE A 57 -0.96 -9.46 -4.66
CA ILE A 57 -1.68 -10.62 -4.10
C ILE A 57 -2.97 -10.80 -4.91
N PRO A 58 -2.96 -11.61 -5.97
CA PRO A 58 -4.11 -11.80 -6.85
C PRO A 58 -5.37 -12.27 -6.10
N GLU A 59 -5.23 -13.12 -5.08
CA GLU A 59 -6.33 -13.65 -4.28
C GLU A 59 -7.08 -12.55 -3.50
N PHE A 60 -6.42 -11.44 -3.24
CA PHE A 60 -7.00 -10.25 -2.61
C PHE A 60 -7.26 -9.11 -3.59
N ASP A 61 -7.10 -9.33 -4.90
CA ASP A 61 -7.18 -8.29 -5.93
C ASP A 61 -6.20 -7.11 -5.67
N VAL A 62 -5.09 -7.39 -5.00
CA VAL A 62 -4.00 -6.43 -4.80
C VAL A 62 -3.07 -6.53 -6.00
N PRO A 63 -3.00 -5.51 -6.87
CA PRO A 63 -2.12 -5.55 -8.03
C PRO A 63 -0.65 -5.48 -7.61
N PRO A 64 0.28 -5.98 -8.45
CA PRO A 64 1.69 -5.75 -8.21
C PRO A 64 2.01 -4.26 -8.20
N ILE A 65 2.98 -3.90 -7.39
CA ILE A 65 3.55 -2.55 -7.37
C ILE A 65 4.73 -2.60 -8.35
N ASP A 66 4.46 -2.43 -9.65
CA ASP A 66 5.46 -2.56 -10.73
C ASP A 66 6.07 -1.20 -11.09
N PRO A 67 7.40 -1.10 -11.24
CA PRO A 67 8.44 -1.98 -10.72
C PRO A 67 8.93 -1.50 -9.35
N TYR A 68 8.41 -2.06 -8.28
CA TYR A 68 8.88 -1.77 -6.93
C TYR A 68 10.02 -2.71 -6.55
N VAL A 69 11.25 -2.23 -6.64
CA VAL A 69 12.44 -2.99 -6.18
C VAL A 69 12.99 -2.29 -4.95
N GLN A 70 12.71 -2.83 -3.78
CA GLN A 70 13.28 -2.34 -2.53
C GLN A 70 14.12 -3.44 -1.88
N LYS A 71 15.43 -3.24 -1.79
CA LYS A 71 16.37 -4.26 -1.30
C LYS A 71 16.63 -4.17 0.21
N GLU A 72 16.44 -3.00 0.79
CA GLU A 72 16.76 -2.74 2.19
C GLU A 72 15.61 -1.93 2.82
N ILE A 73 14.81 -2.59 3.65
CA ILE A 73 13.75 -1.97 4.44
C ILE A 73 14.04 -2.28 5.90
N ARG A 74 13.98 -1.27 6.74
CA ARG A 74 13.95 -1.43 8.18
C ARG A 74 12.62 -0.95 8.71
N VAL A 75 11.95 -1.79 9.50
CA VAL A 75 10.65 -1.49 10.10
C VAL A 75 10.81 -1.35 11.60
N GLU A 76 10.25 -0.30 12.18
CA GLU A 76 10.21 -0.05 13.63
C GLU A 76 8.77 0.24 14.07
N TYR A 77 8.33 -0.35 15.18
CA TYR A 77 7.05 0.00 15.78
C TYR A 77 7.29 0.86 17.04
N LYS A 78 6.75 2.06 17.03
CA LYS A 78 6.90 3.01 18.12
C LYS A 78 5.69 3.95 18.21
N ASN A 79 5.19 4.20 19.43
CA ASN A 79 4.08 5.14 19.67
C ASN A 79 2.82 4.86 18.83
N ASN A 80 2.42 3.56 18.70
CA ASN A 80 1.26 3.13 17.91
C ASN A 80 1.35 3.48 16.41
N GLN A 81 2.54 3.59 15.87
CA GLN A 81 2.78 3.82 14.46
C GLN A 81 3.95 2.97 13.98
N VAL A 82 3.99 2.72 12.69
CA VAL A 82 5.03 1.95 12.03
C VAL A 82 5.91 2.91 11.25
N ASP A 83 7.20 2.95 11.55
CA ASP A 83 8.20 3.68 10.79
C ASP A 83 8.97 2.71 9.90
N ILE A 84 9.00 2.99 8.61
CA ILE A 84 9.68 2.18 7.60
C ILE A 84 10.79 3.03 7.01
N THR A 85 12.02 2.61 7.22
CA THR A 85 13.21 3.30 6.70
C THR A 85 13.68 2.66 5.41
N SER A 86 13.96 3.48 4.42
CA SER A 86 14.50 3.08 3.14
C SER A 86 15.68 3.99 2.75
N PRO A 87 16.90 3.44 2.57
CA PRO A 87 18.08 4.24 2.23
C PRO A 87 17.93 4.95 0.89
N LYS A 88 17.28 4.29 -0.08
CA LYS A 88 17.09 4.83 -1.42
C LYS A 88 15.85 4.23 -2.08
N VAL A 89 15.04 5.11 -2.64
CA VAL A 89 13.87 4.74 -3.45
C VAL A 89 14.00 5.41 -4.82
N PHE A 90 13.76 4.64 -5.85
CA PHE A 90 13.68 5.11 -7.22
C PHE A 90 12.26 4.89 -7.74
N VAL A 91 11.66 5.94 -8.29
CA VAL A 91 10.33 5.89 -8.90
C VAL A 91 10.42 6.44 -10.31
N SER A 92 9.91 5.71 -11.28
CA SER A 92 9.82 6.16 -12.66
C SER A 92 8.44 5.85 -13.22
N GLY A 93 8.03 6.59 -14.23
CA GLY A 93 6.75 6.36 -14.87
C GLY A 93 6.46 7.38 -15.96
N GLN A 94 5.28 7.26 -16.52
CA GLN A 94 4.73 8.23 -17.46
C GLN A 94 3.80 9.17 -16.71
N TYR A 95 3.71 10.40 -17.20
CA TYR A 95 2.78 11.38 -16.64
C TYR A 95 1.99 12.07 -17.75
N TYR A 96 0.82 12.51 -17.39
CA TYR A 96 0.00 13.41 -18.17
C TYR A 96 -0.46 14.56 -17.28
N GLY A 97 -0.29 15.78 -17.74
CA GLY A 97 -0.71 16.99 -17.05
C GLY A 97 -1.57 17.85 -17.96
N GLU A 98 -2.70 18.27 -17.45
CA GLU A 98 -3.56 19.25 -18.10
C GLU A 98 -3.94 20.33 -17.09
N GLY A 99 -3.75 21.59 -17.46
CA GLY A 99 -4.06 22.71 -16.60
C GLY A 99 -4.36 23.96 -17.38
N ARG A 100 -4.92 24.95 -16.68
CA ARG A 100 -5.21 26.26 -17.26
C ARG A 100 -4.52 27.33 -16.43
N TYR A 101 -3.68 28.12 -17.08
CA TYR A 101 -3.09 29.30 -16.48
C TYR A 101 -3.58 30.54 -17.23
N THR A 102 -4.40 31.36 -16.54
CA THR A 102 -5.13 32.47 -17.15
C THR A 102 -5.98 32.04 -18.35
N SER A 103 -5.63 32.42 -19.58
CA SER A 103 -6.28 32.03 -20.83
C SER A 103 -5.55 30.90 -21.59
N LEU A 104 -4.37 30.44 -21.08
CA LEU A 104 -3.55 29.43 -21.73
C LEU A 104 -3.91 28.06 -21.20
N ASN A 105 -4.33 27.16 -22.09
CA ASN A 105 -4.43 25.73 -21.76
C ASN A 105 -3.07 25.08 -21.94
N ILE A 106 -2.57 24.47 -20.90
CA ILE A 106 -1.30 23.74 -20.89
C ILE A 106 -1.63 22.25 -20.88
N LYS A 107 -1.12 21.52 -21.88
CA LYS A 107 -1.15 20.05 -21.92
C LYS A 107 0.28 19.59 -22.08
N THR A 108 0.67 18.65 -21.23
CA THR A 108 2.01 18.05 -21.29
C THR A 108 1.93 16.61 -20.88
N ASP A 109 2.75 15.80 -21.52
CA ASP A 109 2.93 14.40 -21.20
C ASP A 109 4.40 14.01 -21.36
N GLY A 110 4.80 12.97 -20.72
CA GLY A 110 6.19 12.53 -20.80
C GLY A 110 6.51 11.48 -19.74
N GLU A 111 7.78 11.37 -19.45
CA GLU A 111 8.35 10.45 -18.47
C GLU A 111 8.94 11.22 -17.29
N PHE A 112 8.88 10.60 -16.14
CA PHE A 112 9.59 11.10 -14.97
C PHE A 112 10.43 10.00 -14.35
N ASN A 113 11.51 10.40 -13.71
CA ASN A 113 12.25 9.59 -12.79
C ASN A 113 12.63 10.41 -11.56
N THR A 114 12.43 9.81 -10.40
CA THR A 114 12.66 10.44 -9.11
C THR A 114 13.48 9.52 -8.23
N THR A 115 14.52 10.05 -7.64
CA THR A 115 15.33 9.37 -6.61
C THR A 115 15.11 10.09 -5.30
N MET A 116 14.76 9.33 -4.27
CA MET A 116 14.68 9.79 -2.89
C MET A 116 15.69 9.02 -2.05
N THR A 117 16.36 9.70 -1.12
CA THR A 117 17.31 9.09 -0.20
C THR A 117 16.94 9.40 1.24
N ASP A 118 17.37 8.52 2.14
CA ASP A 118 17.13 8.63 3.58
C ASP A 118 15.63 8.84 3.87
N LEU A 119 14.83 7.93 3.30
CA LEU A 119 13.38 8.01 3.34
C LEU A 119 12.84 7.27 4.56
N VAL A 120 12.00 7.93 5.34
CA VAL A 120 11.26 7.34 6.45
C VAL A 120 9.77 7.53 6.20
N TYR A 121 9.03 6.43 6.12
CA TYR A 121 7.57 6.48 6.06
C TYR A 121 7.00 6.21 7.45
N THR A 122 6.17 7.10 7.94
CA THR A 122 5.36 6.81 9.12
C THR A 122 3.97 6.39 8.69
N TRP A 123 3.57 5.18 9.09
CA TRP A 123 2.23 4.64 8.83
C TRP A 123 1.42 4.53 10.12
N LYS A 124 0.15 4.91 10.03
CA LYS A 124 -0.82 4.69 11.08
C LYS A 124 -2.13 4.20 10.47
N LEU A 125 -2.62 3.07 10.96
CA LEU A 125 -3.90 2.51 10.57
C LEU A 125 -4.84 2.53 11.76
N GLU A 126 -6.09 2.92 11.52
CA GLU A 126 -7.16 2.85 12.51
C GLU A 126 -8.36 2.17 11.86
N GLY A 127 -8.95 1.24 12.59
CA GLY A 127 -10.09 0.47 12.12
C GLY A 127 -11.02 0.09 13.25
N LYS A 128 -12.17 -0.46 12.87
CA LYS A 128 -13.21 -0.92 13.78
C LYS A 128 -13.60 -2.35 13.46
N PRO A 129 -14.05 -3.12 14.48
CA PRO A 129 -14.64 -4.44 14.24
C PRO A 129 -15.86 -4.32 13.32
N GLU A 130 -15.95 -5.22 12.34
CA GLU A 130 -17.11 -5.43 11.49
C GLU A 130 -17.51 -6.90 11.55
N VAL A 131 -18.73 -7.19 11.97
CA VAL A 131 -19.22 -8.57 12.12
C VAL A 131 -20.12 -8.93 10.96
N VAL A 132 -19.77 -9.98 10.23
CA VAL A 132 -20.54 -10.52 9.10
C VAL A 132 -20.75 -12.01 9.35
N ASN A 133 -22.00 -12.47 9.42
CA ASN A 133 -22.36 -13.87 9.66
C ASN A 133 -21.59 -14.49 10.86
N GLU A 134 -21.62 -13.80 12.00
CA GLU A 134 -20.97 -14.21 13.25
C GLU A 134 -19.43 -14.23 13.19
N THR A 135 -18.83 -13.85 12.09
CA THR A 135 -17.39 -13.76 11.93
C THR A 135 -16.93 -12.31 12.05
N SER A 136 -15.90 -12.08 12.86
CA SER A 136 -15.33 -10.74 13.10
C SER A 136 -14.23 -10.42 12.09
N TYR A 137 -14.31 -9.24 11.51
CA TYR A 137 -13.32 -8.64 10.61
C TYR A 137 -12.89 -7.28 11.15
N ILE A 138 -11.84 -6.68 10.57
CA ILE A 138 -11.48 -5.29 10.83
C ILE A 138 -11.74 -4.48 9.57
N LYS A 139 -12.52 -3.42 9.71
CA LYS A 139 -12.66 -2.40 8.68
C LYS A 139 -11.74 -1.24 8.97
N ILE A 140 -10.82 -0.97 8.06
CA ILE A 140 -9.93 0.18 8.17
C ILE A 140 -10.68 1.43 7.74
N ASP A 141 -10.83 2.37 8.66
CA ASP A 141 -11.50 3.66 8.46
C ASP A 141 -10.50 4.79 8.14
N SER A 142 -9.28 4.67 8.66
CA SER A 142 -8.22 5.66 8.50
C SER A 142 -6.89 5.01 8.17
N PHE A 143 -6.21 5.55 7.19
CA PHE A 143 -4.82 5.26 6.86
C PHE A 143 -4.07 6.58 6.75
N TYR A 144 -3.03 6.73 7.52
CA TYR A 144 -2.16 7.89 7.47
C TYR A 144 -0.76 7.44 7.04
N MET A 145 -0.23 8.10 6.01
CA MET A 145 1.15 7.92 5.57
C MET A 145 1.83 9.28 5.47
N ARG A 146 2.95 9.41 6.15
CA ARG A 146 3.80 10.59 6.08
C ARG A 146 5.22 10.18 5.73
N PRO A 147 5.69 10.46 4.52
CA PRO A 147 7.09 10.32 4.19
C PRO A 147 7.89 11.53 4.67
N ASP A 148 9.07 11.26 5.20
CA ASP A 148 10.14 12.22 5.44
C ASP A 148 11.33 11.87 4.56
N VAL A 149 11.86 12.83 3.82
CA VAL A 149 12.84 12.61 2.76
C VAL A 149 14.09 13.43 3.03
N GLY A 150 15.23 12.75 3.19
CA GLY A 150 16.53 13.41 3.39
C GLY A 150 17.08 14.05 2.13
N GLY A 151 16.93 13.37 0.98
CA GLY A 151 17.34 13.86 -0.33
C GLY A 151 16.33 13.54 -1.42
N PHE A 152 16.12 14.46 -2.35
CA PHE A 152 15.18 14.34 -3.45
C PHE A 152 15.78 14.87 -4.74
N ARG A 153 15.73 14.09 -5.80
CA ARG A 153 16.11 14.49 -7.15
C ARG A 153 15.14 13.91 -8.17
N SER A 154 14.60 14.76 -9.02
CA SER A 154 13.67 14.35 -10.07
C SER A 154 14.10 14.90 -11.42
N TYR A 155 13.82 14.12 -12.45
CA TYR A 155 13.83 14.56 -13.83
C TYR A 155 12.46 14.29 -14.44
N ILE A 156 11.91 15.29 -15.08
CA ILE A 156 10.60 15.23 -15.74
C ILE A 156 10.82 15.71 -17.18
N SER A 157 10.57 14.86 -18.16
CA SER A 157 10.67 15.22 -19.56
C SER A 157 9.51 16.14 -19.95
N ASN A 158 9.69 16.96 -20.97
CA ASN A 158 8.64 17.77 -21.61
C ASN A 158 7.78 18.63 -20.65
N VAL A 159 8.38 19.11 -19.55
CA VAL A 159 7.68 20.01 -18.57
C VAL A 159 7.16 21.26 -19.26
N VAL A 160 7.96 21.80 -20.16
CA VAL A 160 7.54 22.87 -21.09
C VAL A 160 7.42 22.21 -22.46
N PRO A 161 6.19 22.09 -22.99
CA PRO A 161 5.95 21.40 -24.25
C PRO A 161 6.83 21.95 -25.39
N ASP A 162 7.44 21.04 -26.14
CA ASP A 162 8.27 21.33 -27.32
C ASP A 162 9.47 22.26 -27.06
N ASN A 163 9.86 22.44 -25.79
CA ASN A 163 10.99 23.28 -25.43
C ASN A 163 11.95 22.56 -24.43
N PRO A 164 12.96 21.82 -24.96
CA PRO A 164 13.91 21.09 -24.12
C PRO A 164 14.75 21.97 -23.20
N GLU A 165 15.12 23.17 -23.66
CA GLU A 165 15.96 24.09 -22.86
C GLU A 165 15.20 24.62 -21.65
N LEU A 166 13.97 25.05 -21.82
CA LEU A 166 13.11 25.47 -20.71
C LEU A 166 12.73 24.30 -19.81
N THR A 167 12.56 23.09 -20.36
CA THR A 167 12.36 21.87 -19.56
C THR A 167 13.56 21.61 -18.67
N GLN A 168 14.78 21.76 -19.18
CA GLN A 168 15.99 21.61 -18.38
C GLN A 168 16.05 22.66 -17.25
N VAL A 169 15.82 23.92 -17.56
CA VAL A 169 15.80 25.01 -16.56
C VAL A 169 14.76 24.74 -15.48
N ALA A 170 13.57 24.28 -15.85
CA ALA A 170 12.51 23.93 -14.91
C ALA A 170 12.94 22.77 -13.97
N ASN A 171 13.56 21.72 -14.51
CA ASN A 171 14.10 20.62 -13.71
C ASN A 171 15.21 21.09 -12.75
N GLU A 172 16.14 21.92 -13.22
CA GLU A 172 17.19 22.46 -12.37
C GLU A 172 16.60 23.32 -11.22
N PHE A 173 15.63 24.18 -11.54
CA PHE A 173 14.94 24.99 -10.53
C PHE A 173 14.24 24.09 -9.50
N ALA A 174 13.47 23.09 -9.96
CA ALA A 174 12.77 22.17 -9.08
C ALA A 174 13.72 21.39 -8.17
N ASN A 175 14.85 20.91 -8.70
CA ASN A 175 15.83 20.18 -7.91
C ASN A 175 16.57 21.07 -6.89
N ARG A 176 16.82 22.33 -7.21
CA ARG A 176 17.42 23.28 -6.25
C ARG A 176 16.46 23.66 -5.11
N ASN A 177 15.17 23.72 -5.42
CA ASN A 177 14.12 24.16 -4.48
C ASN A 177 13.22 23.02 -4.01
N TRP A 178 13.68 21.77 -4.12
CA TRP A 178 12.84 20.59 -3.94
C TRP A 178 12.12 20.53 -2.58
N ARG A 179 12.77 21.02 -1.49
CA ARG A 179 12.15 21.00 -0.15
C ARG A 179 10.89 21.86 -0.07
N ILE A 180 10.90 23.00 -0.73
CA ILE A 180 9.75 23.90 -0.76
C ILE A 180 8.63 23.27 -1.60
N LEU A 181 8.96 22.81 -2.81
CA LEU A 181 8.00 22.15 -3.70
C LEU A 181 7.41 20.88 -3.08
N TYR A 182 8.25 20.06 -2.48
CA TYR A 182 7.84 18.84 -1.78
C TYR A 182 6.82 19.14 -0.67
N ARG A 183 7.11 20.13 0.17
CA ARG A 183 6.22 20.52 1.27
C ARG A 183 4.87 21.01 0.77
N GLU A 184 4.84 21.78 -0.31
CA GLU A 184 3.60 22.30 -0.89
C GLU A 184 2.78 21.19 -1.58
N MET A 185 3.44 20.19 -2.16
CA MET A 185 2.78 19.07 -2.84
C MET A 185 2.36 17.94 -1.90
N LEU A 186 3.03 17.80 -0.76
CA LEU A 186 2.85 16.67 0.17
C LEU A 186 1.38 16.47 0.62
N PRO A 187 0.60 17.50 0.97
CA PRO A 187 -0.79 17.31 1.38
C PRO A 187 -1.66 16.65 0.31
N TYR A 188 -1.45 16.98 -0.97
CA TYR A 188 -2.19 16.39 -2.09
C TYR A 188 -1.81 14.93 -2.30
N ALA A 189 -0.53 14.61 -2.20
CA ALA A 189 -0.03 13.25 -2.29
C ALA A 189 -0.56 12.41 -1.12
N GLN A 190 -0.51 12.91 0.11
CA GLN A 190 -1.03 12.24 1.30
C GLN A 190 -2.52 11.92 1.18
N ALA A 191 -3.34 12.85 0.68
CA ALA A 191 -4.76 12.62 0.49
C ALA A 191 -5.05 11.45 -0.46
N ASN A 192 -4.24 11.27 -1.49
CA ASN A 192 -4.35 10.14 -2.41
C ASN A 192 -3.84 8.84 -1.78
N TRP A 193 -2.67 8.85 -1.12
CA TRP A 193 -2.12 7.67 -0.46
C TRP A 193 -3.04 7.16 0.63
N ASN A 194 -3.67 8.04 1.41
CA ASN A 194 -4.64 7.64 2.42
C ASN A 194 -5.82 6.88 1.82
N LYS A 195 -6.38 7.38 0.70
CA LYS A 195 -7.47 6.70 -0.01
C LYS A 195 -7.04 5.33 -0.56
N ILE A 196 -5.85 5.28 -1.15
CA ILE A 196 -5.29 4.02 -1.70
C ILE A 196 -5.01 3.05 -0.56
N GLY A 197 -4.37 3.50 0.52
CA GLY A 197 -4.04 2.68 1.67
C GLY A 197 -5.26 2.06 2.34
N ILE A 198 -6.33 2.85 2.58
CA ILE A 198 -7.60 2.33 3.10
C ILE A 198 -8.18 1.25 2.16
N ARG A 199 -8.18 1.51 0.85
CA ARG A 199 -8.72 0.57 -0.14
C ARG A 199 -7.93 -0.73 -0.17
N VAL A 200 -6.60 -0.67 -0.20
CA VAL A 200 -5.72 -1.84 -0.22
C VAL A 200 -5.82 -2.62 1.08
N ALA A 201 -5.75 -1.94 2.22
CA ALA A 201 -5.90 -2.56 3.52
C ALA A 201 -7.25 -3.31 3.63
N ASN A 202 -8.36 -2.68 3.26
CA ASN A 202 -9.67 -3.31 3.33
C ASN A 202 -9.87 -4.48 2.35
N LYS A 203 -9.08 -4.60 1.29
CA LYS A 203 -9.07 -5.79 0.45
C LYS A 203 -8.56 -7.04 1.20
N ILE A 204 -7.72 -6.84 2.20
CA ILE A 204 -7.17 -7.91 3.06
C ILE A 204 -8.02 -8.05 4.32
N PHE A 205 -8.15 -6.99 5.09
CA PHE A 205 -8.76 -7.00 6.43
C PHE A 205 -10.25 -7.34 6.44
N LEU A 206 -10.99 -7.10 5.34
CA LEU A 206 -12.39 -7.50 5.19
C LEU A 206 -12.58 -8.88 4.55
N LYS A 207 -11.52 -9.53 4.08
CA LYS A 207 -11.57 -10.88 3.51
C LYS A 207 -11.04 -11.95 4.47
N VAL A 208 -10.16 -11.58 5.39
CA VAL A 208 -9.55 -12.49 6.36
C VAL A 208 -10.15 -12.23 7.75
N PRO A 209 -10.72 -13.24 8.41
CA PRO A 209 -11.23 -13.12 9.77
C PRO A 209 -10.18 -12.59 10.76
N TYR A 210 -10.64 -11.80 11.73
CA TYR A 210 -9.75 -11.19 12.73
C TYR A 210 -8.90 -12.24 13.48
N ASP A 211 -9.52 -13.36 13.86
CA ASP A 211 -8.83 -14.41 14.61
C ASP A 211 -7.84 -15.23 13.76
N GLU A 212 -7.94 -15.15 12.42
CA GLU A 212 -6.95 -15.72 11.52
C GLU A 212 -5.75 -14.78 11.32
N LEU A 213 -5.98 -13.46 11.29
CA LEU A 213 -4.91 -12.44 11.20
C LEU A 213 -4.15 -12.32 12.53
N PHE A 214 -4.86 -12.39 13.63
CA PHE A 214 -4.33 -12.19 14.99
C PHE A 214 -4.83 -13.31 15.91
N PRO A 215 -4.37 -14.55 15.72
CA PRO A 215 -4.80 -15.68 16.55
C PRO A 215 -4.33 -15.53 17.99
N THR A 216 -5.03 -16.23 18.90
CA THR A 216 -4.55 -16.51 20.24
C THR A 216 -4.06 -17.95 20.26
N LYS A 217 -2.79 -18.17 20.50
CA LYS A 217 -2.28 -19.52 20.80
C LYS A 217 -2.63 -19.82 22.26
N ASN A 218 -3.43 -20.85 22.47
CA ASN A 218 -3.69 -21.41 23.81
C ASN A 218 -2.46 -22.13 24.34
#